data_a7cc6a99b465bfaa02831554bd7e6fbe
#
_entry.id   a7cc6a99b465bfaa02831554bd7e6fbe
#
_cell.length_a   1.000
_cell.length_b   1.000
_cell.length_c   1.000
_cell.angle_alpha   90.00
_cell.angle_beta   90.00
_cell.angle_gamma   90.00
#
_symmetry.space_group_name_H-M   'P 1'
#
loop_
_entity.id
_entity.type
_entity.pdbx_description
1 polymer ?
#
loop_
_entity_poly.entity_id
_entity_poly.type
_entity_poly.pdbx_seq_one_letter_code
_entity_poly.pdbx_strand_id
1 'polypeptide(L)'
;VAEASGPERAAYALRAALAPFDAVRDRYGELEAKTLASDLATLEVKQVDDVEGASAEMLAAVPVAAEYLGRAMERCVALTAGTQASAMLKAVDDGLVQYIDSLTTAVKRLRRSQGLPGGVVGGRGGEGSTEVRVAGEESIQSALQLTAVAHALTARVKDLERGLIASLRELRGALLP
;
A
#
# COMPACT_ATOMS: atom_id res chain seq x y z
N VAL A 1 -20.88 -21.43 -45.97
CA VAL A 1 -20.74 -21.21 -44.52
C VAL A 1 -19.34 -21.70 -44.20
N ALA A 2 -18.37 -20.74 -43.98
CA ALA A 2 -17.00 -21.09 -43.63
C ALA A 2 -17.02 -21.73 -42.24
N GLU A 3 -16.52 -22.96 -42.12
CA GLU A 3 -16.31 -23.61 -40.83
C GLU A 3 -15.19 -22.85 -40.11
N ALA A 4 -15.53 -22.24 -38.97
CA ALA A 4 -14.55 -21.59 -38.13
C ALA A 4 -13.43 -22.57 -37.77
N SER A 5 -12.18 -22.13 -37.85
CA SER A 5 -11.02 -22.95 -37.51
C SER A 5 -11.07 -23.40 -36.02
N GLY A 6 -10.43 -24.51 -35.67
CA GLY A 6 -10.42 -25.05 -34.32
C GLY A 6 -10.11 -24.01 -33.24
N PRO A 7 -9.09 -23.12 -33.41
CA PRO A 7 -8.79 -22.07 -32.45
C PRO A 7 -9.89 -21.00 -32.31
N GLU A 8 -10.62 -20.68 -33.39
CA GLU A 8 -11.73 -19.73 -33.35
C GLU A 8 -12.94 -20.28 -32.59
N ARG A 9 -13.24 -21.56 -32.75
CA ARG A 9 -14.29 -22.25 -31.96
C ARG A 9 -13.94 -22.32 -30.50
N ALA A 10 -12.68 -22.61 -30.17
CA ALA A 10 -12.19 -22.61 -28.78
C ALA A 10 -12.29 -21.22 -28.15
N ALA A 11 -11.88 -20.16 -28.87
CA ALA A 11 -11.98 -18.77 -28.39
C ALA A 11 -13.45 -18.33 -28.19
N TYR A 12 -14.36 -18.75 -29.10
CA TYR A 12 -15.79 -18.48 -28.94
C TYR A 12 -16.39 -19.18 -27.72
N ALA A 13 -16.09 -20.49 -27.56
CA ALA A 13 -16.55 -21.25 -26.40
C ALA A 13 -16.05 -20.67 -25.07
N LEU A 14 -14.78 -20.27 -25.05
CA LEU A 14 -14.19 -19.63 -23.87
C LEU A 14 -14.86 -18.27 -23.54
N ARG A 15 -15.10 -17.44 -24.56
CA ARG A 15 -15.83 -16.17 -24.36
C ARG A 15 -17.26 -16.41 -23.85
N ALA A 16 -17.97 -17.37 -24.42
CA ALA A 16 -19.33 -17.72 -24.00
C ALA A 16 -19.35 -18.24 -22.55
N ALA A 17 -18.35 -19.02 -22.15
CA ALA A 17 -18.21 -19.51 -20.76
C ALA A 17 -17.87 -18.40 -19.78
N LEU A 18 -17.13 -17.36 -20.21
CA LEU A 18 -16.72 -16.25 -19.36
C LEU A 18 -17.74 -15.10 -19.31
N ALA A 19 -18.64 -15.01 -20.30
CA ALA A 19 -19.64 -13.93 -20.39
C ALA A 19 -20.45 -13.68 -19.09
N PRO A 20 -20.88 -14.69 -18.32
CA PRO A 20 -21.56 -14.47 -17.04
C PRO A 20 -20.73 -13.71 -16.00
N PHE A 21 -19.39 -13.74 -16.14
CA PHE A 21 -18.46 -13.11 -15.21
C PHE A 21 -18.03 -11.70 -15.65
N ASP A 22 -18.43 -11.24 -16.84
CA ASP A 22 -18.04 -9.94 -17.37
C ASP A 22 -18.43 -8.80 -16.42
N ALA A 23 -19.66 -8.82 -15.88
CA ALA A 23 -20.13 -7.80 -14.94
C ALA A 23 -19.29 -7.74 -13.65
N VAL A 24 -18.79 -8.88 -13.18
CA VAL A 24 -17.89 -8.92 -11.99
C VAL A 24 -16.50 -8.42 -12.38
N ARG A 25 -16.00 -8.82 -13.55
CA ARG A 25 -14.71 -8.38 -14.06
C ARG A 25 -14.67 -6.87 -14.29
N ASP A 26 -15.75 -6.28 -14.82
CA ASP A 26 -15.84 -4.84 -15.06
C ASP A 26 -15.84 -4.04 -13.75
N ARG A 27 -16.33 -4.65 -12.67
CA ARG A 27 -16.33 -4.05 -11.32
C ARG A 27 -15.13 -4.46 -10.47
N TYR A 28 -14.20 -5.25 -11.01
CA TYR A 28 -13.08 -5.78 -10.26
C TYR A 28 -12.29 -4.68 -9.51
N GLY A 29 -11.93 -3.60 -10.21
CA GLY A 29 -11.16 -2.50 -9.63
C GLY A 29 -11.88 -1.82 -8.46
N GLU A 30 -13.19 -1.63 -8.55
CA GLU A 30 -14.01 -1.06 -7.47
C GLU A 30 -14.05 -1.99 -6.25
N LEU A 31 -14.24 -3.28 -6.49
CA LEU A 31 -14.28 -4.30 -5.43
C LEU A 31 -12.92 -4.43 -4.76
N GLU A 32 -11.84 -4.45 -5.54
CA GLU A 32 -10.48 -4.54 -5.00
C GLU A 32 -10.11 -3.31 -4.19
N ALA A 33 -10.45 -2.10 -4.65
CA ALA A 33 -10.22 -0.87 -3.91
C ALA A 33 -10.94 -0.86 -2.56
N LYS A 34 -12.20 -1.33 -2.51
CA LYS A 34 -12.96 -1.46 -1.26
C LYS A 34 -12.34 -2.47 -0.31
N THR A 35 -11.90 -3.61 -0.82
CA THR A 35 -11.25 -4.65 -0.03
C THR A 35 -9.96 -4.12 0.58
N LEU A 36 -9.08 -3.52 -0.23
CA LEU A 36 -7.83 -2.94 0.23
C LEU A 36 -8.05 -1.81 1.24
N ALA A 37 -8.98 -0.90 0.99
CA ALA A 37 -9.31 0.16 1.94
C ALA A 37 -9.77 -0.40 3.28
N SER A 38 -10.61 -1.45 3.28
CA SER A 38 -11.05 -2.13 4.50
C SER A 38 -9.89 -2.80 5.24
N ASP A 39 -9.05 -3.54 4.52
CA ASP A 39 -7.91 -4.26 5.09
C ASP A 39 -6.90 -3.26 5.69
N LEU A 40 -6.53 -2.21 4.96
CA LEU A 40 -5.58 -1.21 5.42
C LEU A 40 -6.12 -0.35 6.58
N ALA A 41 -7.42 -0.11 6.65
CA ALA A 41 -8.04 0.58 7.79
C ALA A 41 -7.88 -0.18 9.11
N THR A 42 -7.68 -1.50 9.08
CA THR A 42 -7.39 -2.30 10.28
C THR A 42 -6.03 -1.98 10.90
N LEU A 43 -5.12 -1.39 10.11
CA LEU A 43 -3.75 -1.05 10.50
C LEU A 43 -3.60 0.39 11.00
N GLU A 44 -4.71 1.12 11.16
CA GLU A 44 -4.65 2.47 11.72
C GLU A 44 -4.13 2.44 13.16
N VAL A 45 -3.15 3.30 13.45
CA VAL A 45 -2.63 3.51 14.81
C VAL A 45 -3.69 4.19 15.66
N LYS A 46 -4.29 3.44 16.58
CA LYS A 46 -5.48 3.87 17.34
C LYS A 46 -5.14 4.66 18.58
N GLN A 47 -4.06 4.32 19.25
CA GLN A 47 -3.59 4.99 20.47
C GLN A 47 -2.18 5.53 20.25
N VAL A 48 -2.02 6.80 20.55
CA VAL A 48 -0.78 7.52 20.31
C VAL A 48 -0.46 8.27 21.60
N ASP A 49 -0.06 7.50 22.63
CA ASP A 49 0.28 8.07 23.94
C ASP A 49 1.76 8.47 23.99
N ASP A 50 2.63 7.72 23.31
CA ASP A 50 4.04 7.99 23.18
C ASP A 50 4.56 7.69 21.76
N VAL A 51 5.73 8.24 21.42
CA VAL A 51 6.33 8.07 20.07
C VAL A 51 6.88 6.68 19.87
N GLU A 52 7.45 6.10 20.92
CA GLU A 52 8.10 4.79 20.84
C GLU A 52 7.08 3.70 20.56
N GLY A 53 5.98 3.66 21.32
CA GLY A 53 4.89 2.72 21.11
C GLY A 53 4.23 2.90 19.74
N ALA A 54 3.93 4.15 19.36
CA ALA A 54 3.33 4.41 18.06
C ALA A 54 4.24 4.07 16.87
N SER A 55 5.54 4.35 16.96
CA SER A 55 6.49 3.99 15.90
C SER A 55 6.69 2.49 15.79
N ALA A 56 6.69 1.77 16.92
CA ALA A 56 6.75 0.32 16.95
C ALA A 56 5.48 -0.30 16.31
N GLU A 57 4.29 0.23 16.63
CA GLU A 57 3.03 -0.20 16.03
C GLU A 57 3.02 0.06 14.51
N MET A 58 3.43 1.25 14.08
CA MET A 58 3.57 1.58 12.66
C MET A 58 4.54 0.62 11.95
N LEU A 59 5.70 0.35 12.55
CA LEU A 59 6.71 -0.54 11.97
C LEU A 59 6.20 -1.98 11.86
N ALA A 60 5.47 -2.47 12.86
CA ALA A 60 4.85 -3.78 12.86
C ALA A 60 3.73 -3.91 11.81
N ALA A 61 3.04 -2.82 11.49
CA ALA A 61 1.98 -2.80 10.49
C ALA A 61 2.50 -2.85 9.04
N VAL A 62 3.74 -2.40 8.78
CA VAL A 62 4.32 -2.37 7.41
C VAL A 62 4.33 -3.73 6.72
N PRO A 63 4.80 -4.84 7.32
CA PRO A 63 4.75 -6.15 6.67
C PRO A 63 3.32 -6.64 6.43
N VAL A 64 2.37 -6.32 7.31
CA VAL A 64 0.97 -6.70 7.15
C VAL A 64 0.33 -5.92 5.99
N ALA A 65 0.61 -4.62 5.88
CA ALA A 65 0.19 -3.82 4.73
C ALA A 65 0.73 -4.40 3.42
N ALA A 66 2.02 -4.78 3.38
CA ALA A 66 2.62 -5.42 2.22
C ALA A 66 1.96 -6.77 1.87
N GLU A 67 1.54 -7.55 2.87
CA GLU A 67 0.80 -8.79 2.66
C GLU A 67 -0.58 -8.54 2.02
N TYR A 68 -1.33 -7.53 2.48
CA TYR A 68 -2.61 -7.17 1.88
C TYR A 68 -2.46 -6.75 0.41
N LEU A 69 -1.43 -5.97 0.10
CA LEU A 69 -1.12 -5.58 -1.27
C LEU A 69 -0.70 -6.79 -2.12
N GLY A 70 0.10 -7.70 -1.58
CA GLY A 70 0.47 -8.96 -2.24
C GLY A 70 -0.74 -9.82 -2.57
N ARG A 71 -1.68 -9.97 -1.63
CA ARG A 71 -2.94 -10.70 -1.85
C ARG A 71 -3.81 -10.06 -2.94
N ALA A 72 -3.81 -8.73 -3.06
CA ALA A 72 -4.50 -8.05 -4.17
C ALA A 72 -3.93 -8.44 -5.52
N MET A 73 -2.59 -8.52 -5.63
CA MET A 73 -1.91 -8.98 -6.85
C MET A 73 -2.23 -10.44 -7.17
N GLU A 74 -2.19 -11.32 -6.17
CA GLU A 74 -2.54 -12.74 -6.33
C GLU A 74 -3.99 -12.91 -6.79
N ARG A 75 -4.94 -12.17 -6.20
CA ARG A 75 -6.35 -12.18 -6.64
C ARG A 75 -6.51 -11.71 -8.07
N CYS A 76 -5.78 -10.65 -8.47
CA CYS A 76 -5.82 -10.15 -9.85
C CYS A 76 -5.38 -11.23 -10.85
N VAL A 77 -4.27 -11.90 -10.58
CA VAL A 77 -3.75 -12.97 -11.42
C VAL A 77 -4.73 -14.15 -11.45
N ALA A 78 -5.18 -14.60 -10.28
CA ALA A 78 -6.03 -15.79 -10.17
C ALA A 78 -7.43 -15.60 -10.78
N LEU A 79 -8.04 -14.42 -10.60
CA LEU A 79 -9.43 -14.18 -11.04
C LEU A 79 -9.54 -13.60 -12.44
N THR A 80 -8.52 -12.88 -12.90
CA THR A 80 -8.58 -12.14 -14.16
C THR A 80 -7.49 -12.53 -15.16
N ALA A 81 -6.62 -13.48 -14.81
CA ALA A 81 -5.41 -13.81 -15.58
C ALA A 81 -4.58 -12.55 -15.94
N GLY A 82 -4.58 -11.55 -15.04
CA GLY A 82 -3.86 -10.29 -15.21
C GLY A 82 -4.52 -9.28 -16.16
N THR A 83 -5.68 -9.57 -16.75
CA THR A 83 -6.37 -8.64 -17.68
C THR A 83 -6.83 -7.36 -16.98
N GLN A 84 -7.02 -7.39 -15.67
CA GLN A 84 -7.41 -6.24 -14.85
C GLN A 84 -6.23 -5.64 -14.06
N ALA A 85 -4.99 -5.90 -14.48
CA ALA A 85 -3.79 -5.42 -13.79
C ALA A 85 -3.76 -3.89 -13.63
N SER A 86 -4.25 -3.13 -14.63
CA SER A 86 -4.31 -1.66 -14.53
C SER A 86 -5.30 -1.19 -13.46
N ALA A 87 -6.46 -1.84 -13.34
CA ALA A 87 -7.46 -1.53 -12.32
C ALA A 87 -6.96 -1.91 -10.92
N MET A 88 -6.27 -3.05 -10.80
CA MET A 88 -5.60 -3.48 -9.57
C MET A 88 -4.51 -2.49 -9.15
N LEU A 89 -3.64 -2.07 -10.08
CA LEU A 89 -2.58 -1.10 -9.79
C LEU A 89 -3.16 0.21 -9.26
N LYS A 90 -4.25 0.69 -9.88
CA LYS A 90 -4.94 1.88 -9.39
C LYS A 90 -5.49 1.68 -7.97
N ALA A 91 -6.12 0.54 -7.68
CA ALA A 91 -6.62 0.24 -6.34
C ALA A 91 -5.50 0.16 -5.30
N VAL A 92 -4.34 -0.40 -5.66
CA VAL A 92 -3.13 -0.46 -4.81
C VAL A 92 -2.58 0.95 -4.55
N ASP A 93 -2.48 1.79 -5.58
CA ASP A 93 -1.99 3.17 -5.46
C ASP A 93 -2.92 4.00 -4.55
N ASP A 94 -4.22 3.98 -4.83
CA ASP A 94 -5.24 4.66 -4.01
C ASP A 94 -5.19 4.19 -2.54
N GLY A 95 -5.05 2.87 -2.31
CA GLY A 95 -4.93 2.29 -0.97
C GLY A 95 -3.65 2.70 -0.25
N LEU A 96 -2.51 2.71 -0.94
CA LEU A 96 -1.23 3.17 -0.38
C LEU A 96 -1.28 4.65 -0.01
N VAL A 97 -1.86 5.50 -0.85
CA VAL A 97 -2.03 6.93 -0.56
C VAL A 97 -2.85 7.11 0.71
N GLN A 98 -3.99 6.42 0.84
CA GLN A 98 -4.82 6.48 2.05
C GLN A 98 -4.07 6.00 3.29
N TYR A 99 -3.30 4.91 3.18
CA TYR A 99 -2.51 4.39 4.28
C TYR A 99 -1.41 5.38 4.72
N ILE A 100 -0.68 5.98 3.78
CA ILE A 100 0.33 7.02 4.06
C ILE A 100 -0.31 8.24 4.72
N ASP A 101 -1.50 8.65 4.27
CA ASP A 101 -2.23 9.77 4.88
C ASP A 101 -2.65 9.46 6.33
N SER A 102 -3.05 8.21 6.62
CA SER A 102 -3.37 7.76 7.98
C SER A 102 -2.14 7.82 8.88
N LEU A 103 -0.99 7.29 8.43
CA LEU A 103 0.29 7.38 9.14
C LEU A 103 0.72 8.83 9.37
N THR A 104 0.60 9.68 8.35
CA THR A 104 0.91 11.11 8.45
C THR A 104 0.03 11.80 9.50
N THR A 105 -1.25 11.43 9.56
CA THR A 105 -2.18 11.95 10.55
C THR A 105 -1.82 11.49 11.95
N ALA A 106 -1.44 10.23 12.13
CA ALA A 106 -0.96 9.70 13.40
C ALA A 106 0.30 10.43 13.87
N VAL A 107 1.28 10.65 13.00
CA VAL A 107 2.49 11.44 13.29
C VAL A 107 2.16 12.88 13.70
N LYS A 108 1.21 13.53 13.01
CA LYS A 108 0.77 14.88 13.38
C LYS A 108 0.09 14.92 14.75
N ARG A 109 -0.66 13.88 15.13
CA ARG A 109 -1.26 13.76 16.48
C ARG A 109 -0.19 13.61 17.55
N LEU A 110 0.81 12.72 17.33
CA LEU A 110 1.97 12.52 18.20
C LEU A 110 2.70 13.84 18.47
N ARG A 111 3.01 14.59 17.42
CA ARG A 111 3.70 15.88 17.58
C ARG A 111 2.91 16.87 18.43
N ARG A 112 1.58 16.88 18.30
CA ARG A 112 0.72 17.75 19.11
C ARG A 112 0.66 17.32 20.57
N SER A 113 0.58 16.01 20.85
CA SER A 113 0.54 15.49 22.23
C SER A 113 1.82 15.78 22.99
N GLN A 114 2.97 15.86 22.30
CA GLN A 114 4.26 16.18 22.88
C GLN A 114 4.57 17.68 22.99
N GLY A 115 3.62 18.54 22.61
CA GLY A 115 3.81 19.99 22.66
C GLY A 115 4.90 20.53 21.72
N LEU A 116 5.35 19.73 20.75
CA LEU A 116 6.35 20.13 19.78
C LEU A 116 5.74 21.17 18.83
N PRO A 117 6.31 22.40 18.72
CA PRO A 117 5.79 23.42 17.83
C PRO A 117 5.81 22.91 16.40
N GLY A 118 4.72 23.15 15.67
CA GLY A 118 4.62 22.84 14.25
C GLY A 118 5.78 23.50 13.51
N GLY A 119 6.70 22.67 12.97
CA GLY A 119 7.97 23.13 12.45
C GLY A 119 7.84 24.24 11.43
N VAL A 120 8.29 25.42 11.79
CA VAL A 120 8.91 26.39 10.91
C VAL A 120 10.37 26.42 11.35
N VAL A 121 11.25 25.87 10.53
CA VAL A 121 12.70 26.05 10.65
C VAL A 121 12.96 27.52 10.37
N GLY A 122 13.19 28.29 11.42
CA GLY A 122 13.61 29.68 11.29
C GLY A 122 13.28 30.52 12.51
N GLY A 123 14.21 30.61 13.46
CA GLY A 123 14.05 31.53 14.59
C GLY A 123 15.11 31.40 15.67
N ARG A 124 16.29 31.91 15.41
CA ARG A 124 17.16 32.73 16.28
C ARG A 124 17.00 32.62 17.80
N GLY A 125 18.05 32.05 18.46
CA GLY A 125 18.70 32.57 19.65
C GLY A 125 17.84 32.74 20.91
N GLY A 126 18.07 31.87 21.88
CA GLY A 126 17.73 32.06 23.28
C GLY A 126 18.56 31.08 24.11
N GLU A 127 19.53 31.60 24.86
CA GLU A 127 20.27 30.86 25.88
C GLU A 127 19.29 30.37 26.95
N GLY A 128 19.13 29.08 27.04
CA GLY A 128 18.30 28.46 28.06
C GLY A 128 18.60 26.96 28.17
N SER A 129 19.50 26.65 29.10
CA SER A 129 19.59 25.50 29.98
C SER A 129 19.25 24.06 29.46
N THR A 130 19.82 23.13 30.14
CA THR A 130 19.82 21.66 30.09
C THR A 130 18.53 20.96 29.62
N GLU A 131 17.35 21.54 29.87
CA GLU A 131 16.06 21.00 29.38
C GLU A 131 15.90 21.01 27.85
N VAL A 132 16.50 21.98 27.16
CA VAL A 132 16.49 22.04 25.68
C VAL A 132 17.30 20.93 25.06
N ARG A 133 18.32 20.40 25.73
CA ARG A 133 19.16 19.32 25.26
C ARG A 133 18.44 17.97 25.30
N VAL A 134 17.72 17.66 26.36
CA VAL A 134 16.96 16.42 26.54
C VAL A 134 15.81 16.36 25.52
N ALA A 135 15.06 17.44 25.38
CA ALA A 135 14.01 17.56 24.37
C ALA A 135 14.57 17.44 22.92
N GLY A 136 15.81 17.84 22.70
CA GLY A 136 16.50 17.69 21.41
C GLY A 136 16.84 16.23 21.08
N GLU A 137 17.33 15.47 22.04
CA GLU A 137 17.70 14.07 21.86
C GLU A 137 16.46 13.17 21.63
N GLU A 138 15.41 13.33 22.40
CA GLU A 138 14.13 12.62 22.21
C GLU A 138 13.50 12.96 20.87
N SER A 139 13.57 14.21 20.43
CA SER A 139 13.07 14.62 19.12
C SER A 139 13.86 13.98 17.96
N ILE A 140 15.18 13.86 18.10
CA ILE A 140 16.04 13.20 17.12
C ILE A 140 15.74 11.70 17.07
N GLN A 141 15.62 11.05 18.22
CA GLN A 141 15.31 9.62 18.29
C GLN A 141 13.94 9.31 17.67
N SER A 142 12.94 10.13 17.98
CA SER A 142 11.61 10.04 17.37
C SER A 142 11.63 10.21 15.85
N ALA A 143 12.42 11.17 15.34
CA ALA A 143 12.60 11.37 13.91
C ALA A 143 13.28 10.17 13.23
N LEU A 144 14.26 9.56 13.86
CA LEU A 144 14.94 8.36 13.38
C LEU A 144 14.00 7.16 13.32
N GLN A 145 13.16 6.95 14.33
CA GLN A 145 12.16 5.89 14.35
C GLN A 145 11.14 6.04 13.22
N LEU A 146 10.61 7.25 13.02
CA LEU A 146 9.68 7.52 11.91
C LEU A 146 10.34 7.37 10.54
N THR A 147 11.63 7.72 10.43
CA THR A 147 12.41 7.48 9.20
C THR A 147 12.56 5.98 8.93
N ALA A 148 12.75 5.16 9.97
CA ALA A 148 12.82 3.71 9.84
C ALA A 148 11.50 3.12 9.30
N VAL A 149 10.33 3.62 9.76
CA VAL A 149 9.01 3.23 9.22
C VAL A 149 8.91 3.56 7.73
N ALA A 150 9.27 4.78 7.34
CA ALA A 150 9.23 5.22 5.94
C ALA A 150 10.17 4.39 5.05
N HIS A 151 11.37 4.08 5.55
CA HIS A 151 12.33 3.22 4.85
C HIS A 151 11.80 1.79 4.69
N ALA A 152 11.25 1.20 5.75
CA ALA A 152 10.67 -0.13 5.71
C ALA A 152 9.51 -0.22 4.72
N LEU A 153 8.59 0.77 4.72
CA LEU A 153 7.49 0.84 3.76
C LEU A 153 8.01 0.95 2.32
N THR A 154 8.96 1.83 2.07
CA THR A 154 9.57 2.01 0.73
C THR A 154 10.23 0.72 0.24
N ALA A 155 10.94 0.00 1.10
CA ALA A 155 11.55 -1.28 0.75
C ALA A 155 10.50 -2.32 0.35
N ARG A 156 9.41 -2.43 1.11
CA ARG A 156 8.32 -3.36 0.81
C ARG A 156 7.58 -3.04 -0.47
N VAL A 157 7.32 -1.76 -0.75
CA VAL A 157 6.71 -1.34 -2.03
C VAL A 157 7.60 -1.73 -3.22
N LYS A 158 8.92 -1.53 -3.12
CA LYS A 158 9.87 -1.97 -4.16
C LYS A 158 9.91 -3.50 -4.34
N ASP A 159 9.76 -4.27 -3.27
CA ASP A 159 9.68 -5.73 -3.34
C ASP A 159 8.39 -6.18 -4.06
N LEU A 160 7.26 -5.54 -3.73
CA LEU A 160 5.98 -5.78 -4.39
C LEU A 160 6.04 -5.43 -5.88
N GLU A 161 6.62 -4.29 -6.24
CA GLU A 161 6.81 -3.88 -7.65
C GLU A 161 7.60 -4.94 -8.42
N ARG A 162 8.72 -5.43 -7.85
CA ARG A 162 9.54 -6.48 -8.46
C ARG A 162 8.75 -7.79 -8.63
N GLY A 163 8.00 -8.18 -7.61
CA GLY A 163 7.14 -9.37 -7.66
C GLY A 163 6.06 -9.26 -8.74
N LEU A 164 5.40 -8.11 -8.83
CA LEU A 164 4.38 -7.85 -9.85
C LEU A 164 4.97 -7.93 -11.27
N ILE A 165 6.10 -7.28 -11.50
CA ILE A 165 6.78 -7.32 -12.81
C ILE A 165 7.14 -8.76 -13.18
N ALA A 166 7.63 -9.57 -12.23
CA ALA A 166 7.93 -10.99 -12.46
C ALA A 166 6.67 -11.77 -12.86
N SER A 167 5.58 -11.64 -12.08
CA SER A 167 4.32 -12.34 -12.36
C SER A 167 3.70 -11.94 -13.70
N LEU A 168 3.75 -10.66 -14.07
CA LEU A 168 3.25 -10.20 -15.38
C LEU A 168 4.11 -10.72 -16.56
N ARG A 169 5.43 -10.87 -16.36
CA ARG A 169 6.31 -11.48 -17.38
C ARG A 169 6.04 -12.96 -17.57
N GLU A 170 5.80 -13.69 -16.48
CA GLU A 170 5.41 -15.11 -16.53
C GLU A 170 4.08 -15.31 -17.27
N LEU A 171 3.06 -14.49 -16.93
CA LEU A 171 1.78 -14.51 -17.63
C LEU A 171 1.94 -14.24 -19.13
N ARG A 172 2.76 -13.23 -19.48
CA ARG A 172 3.04 -12.93 -20.89
C ARG A 172 3.72 -14.10 -21.60
N GLY A 173 4.69 -14.74 -20.97
CA GLY A 173 5.39 -15.92 -21.51
C GLY A 173 4.47 -17.14 -21.70
N ALA A 174 3.46 -17.29 -20.82
CA ALA A 174 2.47 -18.35 -20.92
C ALA A 174 1.41 -18.10 -22.02
N LEU A 175 1.16 -16.84 -22.39
CA LEU A 175 0.13 -16.44 -23.36
C LEU A 175 0.67 -16.23 -24.79
N LEU A 176 1.98 -16.07 -24.93
CA LEU A 176 2.65 -15.85 -26.22
C LEU A 176 3.68 -16.97 -26.42
N PRO A 177 3.34 -18.04 -27.16
CA PRO A 177 4.29 -19.09 -27.53
C PRO A 177 5.40 -18.57 -28.44
#